data_7c0d208b0336587b59ed8e8d4906a404
#
_entry.id   7c0d208b0336587b59ed8e8d4906a404
#
_cell.length_a   1.000
_cell.length_b   1.000
_cell.length_c   1.000
_cell.angle_alpha   90.00
_cell.angle_beta   90.00
_cell.angle_gamma   90.00
#
_symmetry.space_group_name_H-M   'P 1'
#
loop_
_entity.id
_entity.type
_entity.pdbx_description
1 polymer ?
#
loop_
_entity_poly.entity_id
_entity_poly.type
_entity_poly.pdbx_seq_one_letter_code
_entity_poly.pdbx_strand_id
1 'polypeptide(L)'
;MILLASKSSGRLATLRTAGVEPRVRVSSVDEEAVLHELTQRRRTAGLAAPSAAEQVQALARAKALDVAASTDPQDAEVIVGCDSMLEIDGRVVGKPVNAADARERWRTMSGSTGTLHTGHFLVRAVDGAIAEGVSSATVRFGSPSQTEIDAYIASGEPLGCAGAFTIDGLGGAFIEGIDGDPHGVVGISLPLLRRLLADLG
;
A
#
# COMPACT_ATOMS: atom_id res chain seq x y z
N MET A 1 0.23 -6.34 -21.06
CA MET A 1 1.25 -6.73 -20.03
C MET A 1 1.36 -5.62 -18.98
N ILE A 2 1.30 -5.99 -17.69
CA ILE A 2 1.39 -5.04 -16.55
C ILE A 2 2.85 -4.82 -16.15
N LEU A 3 3.23 -3.56 -15.90
CA LEU A 3 4.47 -3.14 -15.26
C LEU A 3 4.14 -2.60 -13.85
N LEU A 4 4.58 -3.32 -12.82
CA LEU A 4 4.35 -2.95 -11.42
C LEU A 4 5.45 -2.00 -10.92
N ALA A 5 5.07 -0.77 -10.57
CA ALA A 5 5.98 0.27 -10.04
C ALA A 5 6.20 0.09 -8.52
N SER A 6 6.67 -1.09 -8.10
CA SER A 6 6.80 -1.42 -6.67
C SER A 6 7.85 -2.51 -6.43
N LYS A 7 8.56 -2.43 -5.30
CA LYS A 7 9.45 -3.48 -4.79
C LYS A 7 8.76 -4.47 -3.84
N SER A 8 7.45 -4.31 -3.56
CA SER A 8 6.71 -5.13 -2.61
C SER A 8 6.56 -6.57 -3.10
N SER A 9 7.11 -7.52 -2.35
CA SER A 9 6.94 -8.96 -2.60
C SER A 9 5.48 -9.41 -2.45
N GLY A 10 4.74 -8.85 -1.49
CA GLY A 10 3.32 -9.16 -1.28
C GLY A 10 2.47 -8.77 -2.50
N ARG A 11 2.65 -7.57 -3.06
CA ARG A 11 1.96 -7.14 -4.30
C ARG A 11 2.26 -8.07 -5.47
N LEU A 12 3.54 -8.42 -5.62
CA LEU A 12 3.98 -9.31 -6.70
C LEU A 12 3.37 -10.71 -6.52
N ALA A 13 3.40 -11.26 -5.31
CA ALA A 13 2.81 -12.55 -5.01
C ALA A 13 1.30 -12.57 -5.25
N THR A 14 0.58 -11.54 -4.81
CA THR A 14 -0.87 -11.40 -5.03
C THR A 14 -1.23 -11.41 -6.53
N LEU A 15 -0.50 -10.65 -7.36
CA LEU A 15 -0.73 -10.65 -8.81
C LEU A 15 -0.44 -12.03 -9.43
N ARG A 16 0.66 -12.68 -9.06
CA ARG A 16 1.02 -14.01 -9.55
C ARG A 16 0.00 -15.06 -9.19
N THR A 17 -0.47 -15.06 -7.95
CA THR A 17 -1.53 -15.98 -7.49
C THR A 17 -2.84 -15.76 -8.24
N ALA A 18 -3.10 -14.53 -8.68
CA ALA A 18 -4.25 -14.19 -9.54
C ALA A 18 -4.02 -14.50 -11.03
N GLY A 19 -2.92 -15.14 -11.41
CA GLY A 19 -2.60 -15.50 -12.80
C GLY A 19 -2.02 -14.35 -13.62
N VAL A 20 -1.63 -13.25 -12.99
CA VAL A 20 -1.01 -12.10 -13.64
C VAL A 20 0.49 -12.12 -13.37
N GLU A 21 1.32 -12.26 -14.41
CA GLU A 21 2.78 -12.16 -14.29
C GLU A 21 3.24 -10.74 -14.69
N PRO A 22 3.45 -9.82 -13.71
CA PRO A 22 3.88 -8.47 -14.03
C PRO A 22 5.39 -8.42 -14.23
N ARG A 23 5.86 -7.48 -15.08
CA ARG A 23 7.22 -6.99 -14.94
C ARG A 23 7.30 -6.05 -13.73
N VAL A 24 8.48 -5.92 -13.13
CA VAL A 24 8.72 -5.04 -11.98
C VAL A 24 9.75 -3.98 -12.33
N ARG A 25 9.43 -2.72 -12.05
CA ARG A 25 10.37 -1.60 -12.07
C ARG A 25 10.11 -0.75 -10.84
N VAL A 26 11.13 -0.62 -10.00
CA VAL A 26 11.01 0.17 -8.76
C VAL A 26 11.11 1.65 -9.10
N SER A 27 10.19 2.47 -8.57
CA SER A 27 10.24 3.92 -8.70
C SER A 27 11.35 4.53 -7.84
N SER A 28 11.87 5.67 -8.28
CA SER A 28 12.87 6.49 -7.57
C SER A 28 12.26 7.63 -6.75
N VAL A 29 10.95 7.61 -6.54
CA VAL A 29 10.18 8.68 -5.87
C VAL A 29 10.65 8.90 -4.44
N ASP A 30 10.91 10.15 -4.09
CA ASP A 30 11.05 10.62 -2.71
C ASP A 30 9.64 10.76 -2.10
N GLU A 31 9.25 9.75 -1.31
CA GLU A 31 7.92 9.66 -0.71
C GLU A 31 7.67 10.81 0.29
N GLU A 32 8.69 11.25 1.03
CA GLU A 32 8.58 12.35 1.99
C GLU A 32 8.33 13.68 1.26
N ALA A 33 9.04 13.92 0.18
CA ALA A 33 8.84 15.12 -0.65
C ALA A 33 7.41 15.18 -1.23
N VAL A 34 6.88 14.06 -1.73
CA VAL A 34 5.50 13.97 -2.25
C VAL A 34 4.47 14.31 -1.17
N LEU A 35 4.60 13.72 0.02
CA LEU A 35 3.68 13.97 1.14
C LEU A 35 3.79 15.40 1.68
N HIS A 36 5.01 15.95 1.72
CA HIS A 36 5.23 17.34 2.10
C HIS A 36 4.53 18.28 1.12
N GLU A 37 4.71 18.07 -0.19
CA GLU A 37 4.07 18.90 -1.23
C GLU A 37 2.54 18.80 -1.15
N LEU A 38 1.97 17.60 -0.99
CA LEU A 38 0.54 17.41 -0.80
C LEU A 38 0.02 18.23 0.39
N THR A 39 0.72 18.16 1.52
CA THR A 39 0.36 18.88 2.75
C THR A 39 0.41 20.40 2.54
N GLN A 40 1.45 20.91 1.86
CA GLN A 40 1.59 22.33 1.57
C GLN A 40 0.51 22.84 0.62
N ARG A 41 0.18 22.09 -0.44
CA ARG A 41 -0.91 22.43 -1.36
C ARG A 41 -2.24 22.55 -0.63
N ARG A 42 -2.58 21.60 0.24
CA ARG A 42 -3.81 21.64 1.03
C ARG A 42 -3.84 22.82 1.99
N ARG A 43 -2.74 23.07 2.70
CA ARG A 43 -2.61 24.23 3.59
C ARG A 43 -2.80 25.55 2.85
N THR A 44 -2.21 25.72 1.69
CA THR A 44 -2.36 26.91 0.85
C THR A 44 -3.81 27.10 0.37
N ALA A 45 -4.52 26.00 0.13
CA ALA A 45 -5.94 26.00 -0.23
C ALA A 45 -6.89 26.16 0.96
N GLY A 46 -6.39 26.30 2.19
CA GLY A 46 -7.22 26.40 3.41
C GLY A 46 -7.92 25.09 3.80
N LEU A 47 -7.43 23.94 3.31
CA LEU A 47 -8.00 22.62 3.58
C LEU A 47 -7.31 21.97 4.78
N ALA A 48 -8.01 21.01 5.41
CA ALA A 48 -7.44 20.17 6.46
C ALA A 48 -6.23 19.36 5.95
N ALA A 49 -5.42 18.81 6.87
CA ALA A 49 -4.34 17.89 6.54
C ALA A 49 -4.85 16.72 5.66
N PRO A 50 -4.00 16.16 4.78
CA PRO A 50 -4.43 15.07 3.91
C PRO A 50 -4.78 13.82 4.74
N SER A 51 -5.90 13.18 4.39
CA SER A 51 -6.29 11.87 4.94
C SER A 51 -5.31 10.78 4.52
N ALA A 52 -5.33 9.63 5.21
CA ALA A 52 -4.55 8.44 4.81
C ALA A 52 -4.84 8.03 3.36
N ALA A 53 -6.11 8.05 2.95
CA ALA A 53 -6.52 7.72 1.59
C ALA A 53 -5.91 8.68 0.54
N GLU A 54 -5.88 9.98 0.81
CA GLU A 54 -5.25 10.95 -0.08
C GLU A 54 -3.73 10.79 -0.14
N GLN A 55 -3.10 10.45 0.97
CA GLN A 55 -1.65 10.21 1.04
C GLN A 55 -1.25 9.00 0.19
N VAL A 56 -1.90 7.85 0.38
CA VAL A 56 -1.58 6.64 -0.41
C VAL A 56 -1.89 6.83 -1.90
N GLN A 57 -2.93 7.61 -2.24
CA GLN A 57 -3.27 7.92 -3.63
C GLN A 57 -2.20 8.80 -4.27
N ALA A 58 -1.70 9.82 -3.57
CA ALA A 58 -0.64 10.69 -4.06
C ALA A 58 0.67 9.90 -4.31
N LEU A 59 1.04 9.00 -3.40
CA LEU A 59 2.22 8.15 -3.54
C LEU A 59 2.06 7.14 -4.67
N ALA A 60 0.90 6.49 -4.79
CA ALA A 60 0.62 5.57 -5.89
C ALA A 60 0.75 6.26 -7.25
N ARG A 61 0.20 7.49 -7.36
CA ARG A 61 0.30 8.33 -8.56
C ARG A 61 1.75 8.69 -8.88
N ALA A 62 2.49 9.19 -7.90
CA ALA A 62 3.89 9.57 -8.10
C ALA A 62 4.73 8.39 -8.59
N LYS A 63 4.57 7.21 -7.97
CA LYS A 63 5.29 5.98 -8.37
C LYS A 63 4.96 5.51 -9.79
N ALA A 64 3.68 5.53 -10.15
CA ALA A 64 3.27 5.15 -11.51
C ALA A 64 3.83 6.10 -12.57
N LEU A 65 3.74 7.41 -12.33
CA LEU A 65 4.21 8.43 -13.26
C LEU A 65 5.74 8.43 -13.42
N ASP A 66 6.50 8.24 -12.33
CA ASP A 66 7.96 8.12 -12.35
C ASP A 66 8.39 6.95 -13.25
N VAL A 67 7.77 5.79 -13.10
CA VAL A 67 8.06 4.62 -13.94
C VAL A 67 7.57 4.82 -15.36
N ALA A 68 6.39 5.42 -15.57
CA ALA A 68 5.85 5.68 -16.90
C ALA A 68 6.75 6.60 -17.72
N ALA A 69 7.34 7.63 -17.10
CA ALA A 69 8.24 8.59 -17.77
C ALA A 69 9.49 7.94 -18.40
N SER A 70 9.88 6.75 -17.94
CA SER A 70 11.05 6.01 -18.40
C SER A 70 10.70 4.67 -19.09
N THR A 71 9.42 4.43 -19.39
CA THR A 71 8.94 3.17 -20.00
C THR A 71 8.58 3.39 -21.46
N ASP A 72 9.15 2.57 -22.36
CA ASP A 72 8.70 2.53 -23.74
C ASP A 72 7.29 1.89 -23.80
N PRO A 73 6.33 2.49 -24.54
CA PRO A 73 4.99 1.91 -24.71
C PRO A 73 4.97 0.46 -25.24
N GLN A 74 6.05 0.02 -25.90
CA GLN A 74 6.19 -1.37 -26.34
C GLN A 74 6.53 -2.35 -25.19
N ASP A 75 7.07 -1.85 -24.09
CA ASP A 75 7.50 -2.65 -22.94
C ASP A 75 6.40 -2.97 -21.96
N ALA A 76 5.30 -2.22 -21.95
CA ALA A 76 4.15 -2.41 -21.08
C ALA A 76 2.88 -1.83 -21.70
N GLU A 77 1.74 -2.43 -21.40
CA GLU A 77 0.41 -1.87 -21.75
C GLU A 77 -0.07 -0.91 -20.66
N VAL A 78 0.13 -1.32 -19.40
CA VAL A 78 -0.32 -0.55 -18.23
C VAL A 78 0.77 -0.56 -17.17
N ILE A 79 1.09 0.62 -16.66
CA ILE A 79 1.93 0.83 -15.47
C ILE A 79 1.02 0.95 -14.24
N VAL A 80 1.32 0.19 -13.18
CA VAL A 80 0.54 0.15 -11.94
C VAL A 80 1.39 0.63 -10.77
N GLY A 81 1.03 1.77 -10.20
CA GLY A 81 1.57 2.26 -8.93
C GLY A 81 0.61 1.96 -7.79
N CYS A 82 1.16 1.51 -6.66
CA CYS A 82 0.41 1.31 -5.42
C CYS A 82 1.20 1.80 -4.22
N ASP A 83 0.49 2.32 -3.22
CA ASP A 83 1.04 2.60 -1.89
C ASP A 83 0.04 2.24 -0.80
N SER A 84 0.53 1.88 0.40
CA SER A 84 -0.32 1.43 1.50
C SER A 84 0.08 2.06 2.82
N MET A 85 -0.92 2.44 3.63
CA MET A 85 -0.76 2.96 4.98
C MET A 85 -1.87 2.43 5.89
N LEU A 86 -1.51 2.15 7.14
CA LEU A 86 -2.47 1.84 8.21
C LEU A 86 -2.87 3.15 8.90
N GLU A 87 -4.17 3.36 9.09
CA GLU A 87 -4.71 4.37 9.98
C GLU A 87 -5.25 3.68 11.23
N ILE A 88 -4.78 4.11 12.40
CA ILE A 88 -5.22 3.61 13.69
C ILE A 88 -5.27 4.76 14.69
N ASP A 89 -6.35 4.88 15.46
CA ASP A 89 -6.60 5.98 16.41
C ASP A 89 -6.38 7.38 15.77
N GLY A 90 -6.80 7.54 14.50
CA GLY A 90 -6.65 8.79 13.74
C GLY A 90 -5.20 9.13 13.36
N ARG A 91 -4.28 8.18 13.49
CA ARG A 91 -2.87 8.33 13.11
C ARG A 91 -2.54 7.44 11.94
N VAL A 92 -1.83 8.02 10.97
CA VAL A 92 -1.32 7.30 9.82
C VAL A 92 0.03 6.69 10.15
N VAL A 93 0.17 5.39 9.96
CA VAL A 93 1.40 4.63 10.20
C VAL A 93 1.84 3.92 8.91
N GLY A 94 3.03 4.26 8.44
CA GLY A 94 3.71 3.57 7.34
C GLY A 94 4.47 2.33 7.84
N LYS A 95 5.63 2.05 7.20
CA LYS A 95 6.52 0.99 7.66
C LYS A 95 7.22 1.39 8.96
N PRO A 96 7.52 0.43 9.86
CA PRO A 96 8.31 0.73 11.05
C PRO A 96 9.76 1.04 10.66
N VAL A 97 10.37 1.98 11.41
CA VAL A 97 11.77 2.39 11.18
C VAL A 97 12.76 1.32 11.66
N ASN A 98 12.35 0.56 12.70
CA ASN A 98 13.15 -0.50 13.31
C ASN A 98 12.28 -1.43 14.17
N ALA A 99 12.90 -2.44 14.78
CA ALA A 99 12.23 -3.41 15.66
C ALA A 99 11.60 -2.78 16.92
N ALA A 100 12.20 -1.72 17.48
CA ALA A 100 11.64 -1.04 18.65
C ALA A 100 10.35 -0.29 18.30
N ASP A 101 10.33 0.40 17.16
CA ASP A 101 9.14 1.06 16.62
C ASP A 101 8.04 0.03 16.28
N ALA A 102 8.39 -1.10 15.65
CA ALA A 102 7.43 -2.18 15.39
C ALA A 102 6.80 -2.71 16.68
N ARG A 103 7.59 -2.88 17.76
CA ARG A 103 7.09 -3.32 19.07
C ARG A 103 6.12 -2.32 19.70
N GLU A 104 6.43 -1.03 19.62
CA GLU A 104 5.55 0.01 20.15
C GLU A 104 4.22 0.08 19.38
N ARG A 105 4.27 -0.08 18.06
CA ARG A 105 3.06 -0.15 17.22
C ARG A 105 2.17 -1.34 17.62
N TRP A 106 2.76 -2.52 17.82
CA TRP A 106 2.01 -3.70 18.24
C TRP A 106 1.34 -3.54 19.62
N ARG A 107 1.92 -2.76 20.53
CA ARG A 107 1.26 -2.43 21.81
C ARG A 107 -0.03 -1.63 21.60
N THR A 108 -0.05 -0.72 20.64
CA THR A 108 -1.25 0.07 20.30
C THR A 108 -2.24 -0.76 19.47
N MET A 109 -1.74 -1.61 18.58
CA MET A 109 -2.57 -2.40 17.66
C MET A 109 -3.25 -3.58 18.35
N SER A 110 -2.61 -4.19 19.35
CA SER A 110 -3.11 -5.38 20.04
C SER A 110 -4.52 -5.15 20.59
N GLY A 111 -5.48 -6.00 20.21
CA GLY A 111 -6.89 -5.94 20.61
C GLY A 111 -7.67 -4.75 20.04
N SER A 112 -7.10 -4.01 19.09
CA SER A 112 -7.72 -2.83 18.51
C SER A 112 -8.14 -3.05 17.04
N THR A 113 -8.61 -1.99 16.42
CA THR A 113 -9.05 -1.97 15.01
C THR A 113 -8.40 -0.82 14.30
N GLY A 114 -7.88 -1.08 13.09
CA GLY A 114 -7.33 -0.06 12.20
C GLY A 114 -7.90 -0.16 10.79
N THR A 115 -7.73 0.87 9.98
CA THR A 115 -8.09 0.85 8.56
C THR A 115 -6.83 0.90 7.71
N LEU A 116 -6.63 -0.11 6.88
CA LEU A 116 -5.56 -0.10 5.90
C LEU A 116 -6.09 0.47 4.59
N HIS A 117 -5.41 1.51 4.12
CA HIS A 117 -5.68 2.15 2.83
C HIS A 117 -4.61 1.75 1.82
N THR A 118 -5.02 1.41 0.60
CA THR A 118 -4.12 1.16 -0.52
C THR A 118 -4.56 1.96 -1.73
N GLY A 119 -3.74 2.93 -2.14
CA GLY A 119 -3.92 3.70 -3.35
C GLY A 119 -3.48 2.91 -4.58
N HIS A 120 -4.21 3.09 -5.66
CA HIS A 120 -3.92 2.51 -6.98
C HIS A 120 -3.93 3.61 -8.02
N PHE A 121 -2.91 3.66 -8.86
CA PHE A 121 -2.84 4.56 -10.00
C PHE A 121 -2.31 3.80 -11.21
N LEU A 122 -3.11 3.80 -12.27
CA LEU A 122 -2.81 3.11 -13.50
C LEU A 122 -2.55 4.13 -14.61
N VAL A 123 -1.55 3.86 -15.42
CA VAL A 123 -1.24 4.64 -16.62
C VAL A 123 -1.18 3.69 -17.81
N ARG A 124 -2.01 3.92 -18.83
CA ARG A 124 -1.90 3.21 -20.10
C ARG A 124 -0.74 3.78 -20.89
N ALA A 125 0.22 2.92 -21.26
CA ALA A 125 1.50 3.38 -21.80
C ALA A 125 1.40 4.06 -23.16
N VAL A 126 0.42 3.65 -24.00
CA VAL A 126 0.32 4.10 -25.40
C VAL A 126 -0.17 5.55 -25.52
N ASP A 127 -1.03 6.01 -24.64
CA ASP A 127 -1.69 7.33 -24.74
C ASP A 127 -1.72 8.12 -23.42
N GLY A 128 -1.20 7.54 -22.34
CA GLY A 128 -1.17 8.18 -21.03
C GLY A 128 -2.54 8.25 -20.34
N ALA A 129 -3.55 7.52 -20.81
CA ALA A 129 -4.83 7.45 -20.11
C ALA A 129 -4.65 6.92 -18.69
N ILE A 130 -5.40 7.46 -17.73
CA ILE A 130 -5.27 7.14 -16.33
C ILE A 130 -6.57 6.59 -15.74
N ALA A 131 -6.42 5.67 -14.77
CA ALA A 131 -7.49 5.26 -13.87
C ALA A 131 -6.93 5.16 -12.46
N GLU A 132 -7.70 5.58 -11.46
CA GLU A 132 -7.20 5.62 -10.09
C GLU A 132 -8.30 5.33 -9.06
N GLY A 133 -7.88 4.88 -7.88
CA GLY A 133 -8.80 4.65 -6.76
C GLY A 133 -8.09 4.15 -5.52
N VAL A 134 -8.81 4.15 -4.40
CA VAL A 134 -8.34 3.66 -3.12
C VAL A 134 -9.17 2.47 -2.66
N SER A 135 -8.49 1.42 -2.22
CA SER A 135 -9.08 0.32 -1.46
C SER A 135 -8.86 0.59 0.02
N SER A 136 -9.91 0.49 0.82
CA SER A 136 -9.85 0.62 2.26
C SER A 136 -10.47 -0.60 2.91
N ALA A 137 -9.80 -1.19 3.88
CA ALA A 137 -10.29 -2.35 4.61
C ALA A 137 -10.02 -2.18 6.12
N THR A 138 -11.02 -2.48 6.92
CA THR A 138 -10.91 -2.49 8.37
C THR A 138 -10.30 -3.80 8.83
N VAL A 139 -9.23 -3.73 9.62
CA VAL A 139 -8.48 -4.87 10.17
C VAL A 139 -8.73 -4.92 11.67
N ARG A 140 -9.22 -6.05 12.16
CA ARG A 140 -9.34 -6.33 13.58
C ARG A 140 -8.13 -7.14 14.03
N PHE A 141 -7.36 -6.56 14.93
CA PHE A 141 -6.17 -7.18 15.50
C PHE A 141 -6.53 -8.00 16.72
N GLY A 142 -6.01 -9.22 16.83
CA GLY A 142 -6.04 -10.03 18.03
C GLY A 142 -5.16 -9.46 19.15
N SER A 143 -5.12 -10.16 20.26
CA SER A 143 -4.34 -9.76 21.44
C SER A 143 -3.16 -10.73 21.66
N PRO A 144 -2.15 -10.76 20.78
CA PRO A 144 -0.98 -11.61 20.98
C PRO A 144 -0.22 -11.21 22.26
N SER A 145 0.38 -12.20 22.90
CA SER A 145 1.26 -12.00 24.05
C SER A 145 2.54 -11.24 23.61
N GLN A 146 3.23 -10.64 24.59
CA GLN A 146 4.51 -9.96 24.32
C GLN A 146 5.54 -10.90 23.69
N THR A 147 5.56 -12.18 24.11
CA THR A 147 6.46 -13.20 23.57
C THR A 147 6.19 -13.48 22.08
N GLU A 148 4.90 -13.55 21.69
CA GLU A 148 4.51 -13.74 20.28
C GLU A 148 4.86 -12.52 19.44
N ILE A 149 4.62 -11.30 19.96
CA ILE A 149 5.02 -10.05 19.29
C ILE A 149 6.53 -10.02 19.08
N ASP A 150 7.32 -10.35 20.10
CA ASP A 150 8.78 -10.35 20.02
C ASP A 150 9.30 -11.40 19.02
N ALA A 151 8.71 -12.58 18.98
CA ALA A 151 9.03 -13.62 17.99
C ALA A 151 8.69 -13.18 16.56
N TYR A 152 7.52 -12.54 16.38
CA TYR A 152 7.12 -11.99 15.09
C TYR A 152 8.06 -10.90 14.59
N ILE A 153 8.45 -9.97 15.47
CA ILE A 153 9.41 -8.93 15.11
C ILE A 153 10.79 -9.50 14.79
N ALA A 154 11.23 -10.54 15.54
CA ALA A 154 12.52 -11.20 15.31
C ALA A 154 12.56 -11.92 13.94
N SER A 155 11.43 -12.32 13.37
CA SER A 155 11.36 -12.87 12.00
C SER A 155 11.77 -11.86 10.91
N GLY A 156 11.70 -10.56 11.22
CA GLY A 156 11.94 -9.46 10.26
C GLY A 156 10.75 -9.16 9.35
N GLU A 157 9.72 -10.01 9.28
CA GLU A 157 8.57 -9.85 8.39
C GLU A 157 7.87 -8.50 8.57
N PRO A 158 7.51 -8.05 9.81
CA PRO A 158 6.77 -6.81 9.99
C PRO A 158 7.56 -5.56 9.60
N LEU A 159 8.89 -5.62 9.53
CA LEU A 159 9.72 -4.44 9.23
C LEU A 159 9.57 -3.96 7.78
N GLY A 160 9.12 -4.86 6.89
CA GLY A 160 8.86 -4.54 5.49
C GLY A 160 7.43 -4.07 5.19
N CYS A 161 6.53 -4.11 6.16
CA CYS A 161 5.09 -3.96 5.97
C CYS A 161 4.54 -2.64 6.52
N ALA A 162 3.60 -2.02 5.81
CA ALA A 162 2.84 -0.88 6.32
C ALA A 162 2.08 -1.30 7.60
N GLY A 163 2.15 -0.48 8.66
CA GLY A 163 1.55 -0.83 9.95
C GLY A 163 2.25 -1.95 10.71
N ALA A 164 3.44 -2.41 10.28
CA ALA A 164 4.19 -3.49 10.92
C ALA A 164 3.45 -4.85 10.99
N PHE A 165 2.61 -5.17 9.98
CA PHE A 165 1.94 -6.47 9.86
C PHE A 165 1.69 -6.84 8.41
N THR A 166 1.44 -8.13 8.17
CA THR A 166 0.86 -8.63 6.92
C THR A 166 -0.11 -9.78 7.24
N ILE A 167 -1.04 -10.07 6.31
CA ILE A 167 -2.02 -11.15 6.48
C ILE A 167 -1.64 -12.42 5.72
N ASP A 168 -0.69 -12.32 4.81
CA ASP A 168 -0.21 -13.39 3.93
C ASP A 168 1.08 -14.07 4.43
N GLY A 169 1.44 -13.85 5.69
CA GLY A 169 2.61 -14.40 6.35
C GLY A 169 2.35 -14.75 7.81
N LEU A 170 3.39 -14.68 8.64
CA LEU A 170 3.34 -15.01 10.08
C LEU A 170 2.37 -14.10 10.83
N GLY A 171 2.26 -12.83 10.42
CA GLY A 171 1.34 -11.86 11.02
C GLY A 171 -0.13 -12.21 10.86
N GLY A 172 -0.47 -13.07 9.89
CA GLY A 172 -1.86 -13.53 9.68
C GLY A 172 -2.48 -14.19 10.90
N ALA A 173 -1.65 -14.84 11.74
CA ALA A 173 -2.10 -15.48 12.98
C ALA A 173 -2.64 -14.48 14.02
N PHE A 174 -2.33 -13.20 13.89
CA PHE A 174 -2.71 -12.13 14.82
C PHE A 174 -3.88 -11.28 14.29
N ILE A 175 -4.49 -11.66 13.18
CA ILE A 175 -5.62 -10.95 12.57
C ILE A 175 -6.90 -11.75 12.79
N GLU A 176 -7.83 -11.19 13.56
CA GLU A 176 -9.12 -11.83 13.88
C GLU A 176 -10.16 -11.63 12.78
N GLY A 177 -9.98 -10.62 11.94
CA GLY A 177 -10.89 -10.42 10.83
C GLY A 177 -10.58 -9.17 10.00
N ILE A 178 -11.11 -9.19 8.78
CA ILE A 178 -11.02 -8.10 7.83
C ILE A 178 -12.43 -7.80 7.31
N ASP A 179 -12.80 -6.51 7.32
CA ASP A 179 -14.00 -6.02 6.66
C ASP A 179 -13.58 -5.18 5.46
N GLY A 180 -13.76 -5.71 4.26
CA GLY A 180 -13.28 -5.17 3.00
C GLY A 180 -12.47 -6.18 2.20
N ASP A 181 -11.58 -5.68 1.30
CA ASP A 181 -10.77 -6.56 0.45
C ASP A 181 -9.44 -6.97 1.11
N PRO A 182 -9.23 -8.26 1.42
CA PRO A 182 -7.98 -8.73 2.02
C PRO A 182 -6.76 -8.54 1.10
N HIS A 183 -6.90 -8.58 -0.22
CA HIS A 183 -5.80 -8.31 -1.14
C HIS A 183 -5.35 -6.84 -1.05
N GLY A 184 -6.31 -5.92 -0.81
CA GLY A 184 -6.02 -4.53 -0.51
C GLY A 184 -5.17 -4.37 0.75
N VAL A 185 -5.37 -5.25 1.76
CA VAL A 185 -4.55 -5.26 2.99
C VAL A 185 -3.12 -5.73 2.70
N VAL A 186 -2.92 -6.71 1.81
CA VAL A 186 -1.58 -7.12 1.34
C VAL A 186 -0.90 -5.99 0.55
N GLY A 187 -1.69 -5.12 -0.09
CA GLY A 187 -1.19 -3.92 -0.75
C GLY A 187 -1.57 -3.73 -2.23
N ILE A 188 -2.43 -4.60 -2.77
CA ILE A 188 -3.03 -4.42 -4.10
C ILE A 188 -4.40 -5.09 -4.16
N SER A 189 -5.46 -4.29 -4.30
CA SER A 189 -6.83 -4.78 -4.40
C SER A 189 -7.11 -5.35 -5.78
N LEU A 190 -7.32 -6.66 -5.88
CA LEU A 190 -7.65 -7.31 -7.15
C LEU A 190 -9.02 -6.86 -7.70
N PRO A 191 -10.09 -6.74 -6.88
CA PRO A 191 -11.36 -6.20 -7.35
C PRO A 191 -11.27 -4.76 -7.87
N LEU A 192 -10.49 -3.89 -7.20
CA LEU A 192 -10.30 -2.52 -7.64
C LEU A 192 -9.45 -2.49 -8.92
N LEU A 193 -8.33 -3.22 -8.95
CA LEU A 193 -7.46 -3.30 -10.13
C LEU A 193 -8.25 -3.74 -11.37
N ARG A 194 -9.12 -4.76 -11.25
CA ARG A 194 -9.98 -5.22 -12.34
C ARG A 194 -10.90 -4.11 -12.86
N ARG A 195 -11.51 -3.31 -11.97
CA ARG A 195 -12.36 -2.17 -12.37
C ARG A 195 -11.54 -1.10 -13.09
N LEU A 196 -10.41 -0.69 -12.50
CA LEU A 196 -9.55 0.35 -13.09
C LEU A 196 -8.98 -0.06 -14.45
N LEU A 197 -8.65 -1.34 -14.64
CA LEU A 197 -8.25 -1.85 -15.95
C LEU A 197 -9.40 -1.79 -16.98
N ALA A 198 -10.64 -2.08 -16.57
CA ALA A 198 -11.80 -1.96 -17.43
C ALA A 198 -12.12 -0.49 -17.79
N ASP A 199 -11.87 0.45 -16.87
CA ASP A 199 -12.05 1.88 -17.10
C ASP A 199 -11.02 2.45 -18.10
N LEU A 200 -9.87 1.80 -18.23
CA LEU A 200 -8.88 2.15 -19.25
C LEU A 200 -9.22 1.61 -20.65
N GLY A 201 -10.08 0.62 -20.78
CA GLY A 201 -10.52 0.01 -22.03
C GLY A 201 -9.60 -1.12 -22.45
#